data_59c5752e1e479ee0cff7a4d70b99adc6
#
_entry.id   59c5752e1e479ee0cff7a4d70b99adc6
#
_cell.length_a   1.000
_cell.length_b   1.000
_cell.length_c   1.000
_cell.angle_alpha   90.00
_cell.angle_beta   90.00
_cell.angle_gamma   90.00
#
_symmetry.space_group_name_H-M   'P 1'
#
loop_
_entity.id
_entity.type
_entity.pdbx_description
1 polymer ?
#
loop_
_entity_poly.entity_id
_entity_poly.type
_entity_poly.pdbx_seq_one_letter_code
_entity_poly.pdbx_strand_id
1 'polypeptide(L)'
;MCRGCDPANACRLGVSRLTVDSGSSTVTSSAQCPGDWEGGPGVAHGGWIACIFDEALGMLPARLDVPCVTASLNVEFLKPVPIERLVVVSGRVESHTGRRWVVTGTMKLADDSAEVARAIAHLVEPRPEHFDKLRR
;
A
#
# COMPACT_ATOMS: atom_id res chain seq x y z
N MET A 1 -1.22 -4.45 14.49
CA MET A 1 -1.54 -3.00 14.54
C MET A 1 -1.05 -2.37 13.25
N CYS A 2 -1.95 -1.76 12.51
CA CYS A 2 -1.61 -1.04 11.27
C CYS A 2 -1.14 0.37 11.60
N ARG A 3 0.08 0.71 11.24
CA ARG A 3 0.61 2.05 11.49
C ARG A 3 -0.08 3.12 10.64
N GLY A 4 -0.47 2.76 9.44
CA GLY A 4 -1.06 3.71 8.49
C GLY A 4 -2.54 3.98 8.70
N CYS A 5 -3.32 2.98 9.12
CA CYS A 5 -4.77 3.08 9.19
C CYS A 5 -5.34 3.05 10.62
N ASP A 6 -4.53 2.76 11.63
CA ASP A 6 -4.97 2.76 13.02
C ASP A 6 -5.22 4.21 13.49
N PRO A 7 -6.45 4.56 13.91
CA PRO A 7 -6.75 5.94 14.34
C PRO A 7 -5.96 6.38 15.58
N ALA A 8 -5.40 5.45 16.34
CA ALA A 8 -4.56 5.77 17.49
C ALA A 8 -3.14 6.21 17.11
N ASN A 9 -2.71 6.01 15.85
CA ASN A 9 -1.39 6.42 15.40
C ASN A 9 -1.34 7.91 15.06
N ALA A 10 -0.27 8.57 15.52
CA ALA A 10 -0.03 9.98 15.21
C ALA A 10 0.28 10.20 13.71
N CYS A 11 0.82 9.18 13.04
CA CYS A 11 1.21 9.25 11.62
C CYS A 11 0.17 8.56 10.72
N ARG A 12 -1.07 8.97 10.82
CA ARG A 12 -2.15 8.40 10.01
C ARG A 12 -1.95 8.71 8.53
N LEU A 13 -2.16 7.70 7.70
CA LEU A 13 -2.06 7.84 6.24
C LEU A 13 -3.38 8.25 5.58
N GLY A 14 -4.48 8.29 6.31
CA GLY A 14 -5.78 8.65 5.75
C GLY A 14 -6.47 7.50 5.01
N VAL A 15 -6.07 6.26 5.28
CA VAL A 15 -6.77 5.08 4.76
C VAL A 15 -8.14 4.96 5.42
N SER A 16 -9.19 4.93 4.62
CA SER A 16 -10.57 4.82 5.10
C SER A 16 -11.13 3.41 4.96
N ARG A 17 -10.59 2.62 4.03
CA ARG A 17 -11.07 1.26 3.79
C ARG A 17 -9.96 0.42 3.16
N LEU A 18 -9.87 -0.83 3.59
CA LEU A 18 -9.01 -1.83 2.96
C LEU A 18 -9.71 -3.19 3.01
N THR A 19 -9.94 -3.79 1.86
CA THR A 19 -10.57 -5.09 1.73
C THR A 19 -9.76 -6.02 0.86
N VAL A 20 -9.72 -7.30 1.22
CA VAL A 20 -9.04 -8.35 0.45
C VAL A 20 -10.06 -9.39 0.06
N ASP A 21 -10.07 -9.74 -1.23
CA ASP A 21 -10.82 -10.87 -1.75
C ASP A 21 -9.88 -12.06 -1.89
N SER A 22 -10.05 -13.06 -1.04
CA SER A 22 -9.22 -14.26 -1.05
C SER A 22 -9.43 -15.13 -2.29
N GLY A 23 -10.63 -15.12 -2.86
CA GLY A 23 -10.95 -15.90 -4.06
C GLY A 23 -10.20 -15.44 -5.30
N SER A 24 -10.03 -14.11 -5.46
CA SER A 24 -9.29 -13.51 -6.58
C SER A 24 -7.88 -13.10 -6.24
N SER A 25 -7.46 -13.18 -4.97
CA SER A 25 -6.18 -12.68 -4.47
C SER A 25 -5.95 -11.22 -4.85
N THR A 26 -6.95 -10.39 -4.55
CA THR A 26 -6.92 -8.95 -4.82
C THR A 26 -7.15 -8.13 -3.57
N VAL A 27 -6.63 -6.92 -3.57
CA VAL A 27 -6.83 -5.93 -2.51
C VAL A 27 -7.41 -4.65 -3.11
N THR A 28 -8.31 -4.02 -2.38
CA THR A 28 -8.82 -2.69 -2.71
C THR A 28 -8.71 -1.82 -1.46
N SER A 29 -8.12 -0.65 -1.61
CA SER A 29 -7.96 0.32 -0.53
C SER A 29 -8.39 1.70 -0.99
N SER A 30 -9.07 2.43 -0.11
CA SER A 30 -9.44 3.82 -0.34
C SER A 30 -8.69 4.70 0.65
N ALA A 31 -8.19 5.83 0.19
CA ALA A 31 -7.43 6.76 1.02
C ALA A 31 -7.63 8.19 0.55
N GLN A 32 -7.46 9.12 1.48
CA GLN A 32 -7.47 10.55 1.20
C GLN A 32 -6.23 11.15 1.85
N CYS A 33 -5.41 11.83 1.05
CA CYS A 33 -4.15 12.38 1.55
C CYS A 33 -4.41 13.51 2.55
N PRO A 34 -4.01 13.35 3.81
CA PRO A 34 -4.13 14.44 4.78
C PRO A 34 -3.22 15.62 4.40
N GLY A 35 -3.59 16.83 4.84
CA GLY A 35 -2.80 18.02 4.58
C GLY A 35 -1.37 17.95 5.09
N ASP A 36 -1.11 17.19 6.15
CA ASP A 36 0.23 16.99 6.71
C ASP A 36 1.19 16.26 5.76
N TRP A 37 0.64 15.60 4.74
CA TRP A 37 1.41 14.90 3.71
C TRP A 37 1.48 15.67 2.39
N GLU A 38 1.20 16.96 2.42
CA GLU A 38 1.37 17.81 1.24
C GLU A 38 2.86 17.88 0.84
N GLY A 39 3.13 17.63 -0.43
CA GLY A 39 4.46 17.77 -1.02
C GLY A 39 4.62 19.13 -1.67
N GLY A 40 4.30 19.23 -2.97
CA GLY A 40 4.11 20.52 -3.62
C GLY A 40 2.77 21.15 -3.24
N PRO A 41 2.53 22.43 -3.56
CA PRO A 41 1.26 23.09 -3.19
C PRO A 41 0.04 22.36 -3.73
N GLY A 42 -0.84 21.92 -2.82
CA GLY A 42 -2.10 21.26 -3.15
C GLY A 42 -1.99 19.80 -3.60
N VAL A 43 -0.80 19.21 -3.60
CA VAL A 43 -0.61 17.83 -4.06
C VAL A 43 0.04 16.95 -2.99
N ALA A 44 -0.30 15.68 -3.02
CA ALA A 44 0.24 14.69 -2.10
C ALA A 44 1.74 14.50 -2.32
N HIS A 45 2.47 14.35 -1.22
CA HIS A 45 3.88 13.97 -1.25
C HIS A 45 4.04 12.59 -1.90
N GLY A 46 5.06 12.42 -2.75
CA GLY A 46 5.34 11.13 -3.37
C GLY A 46 5.56 10.01 -2.35
N GLY A 47 6.16 10.33 -1.22
CA GLY A 47 6.32 9.39 -0.12
C GLY A 47 4.98 8.91 0.47
N TRP A 48 3.94 9.75 0.49
CA TRP A 48 2.61 9.34 0.90
C TRP A 48 2.04 8.31 -0.08
N ILE A 49 2.16 8.56 -1.38
CA ILE A 49 1.71 7.63 -2.42
C ILE A 49 2.40 6.27 -2.26
N ALA A 50 3.71 6.29 -2.04
CA ALA A 50 4.48 5.07 -1.79
C ALA A 50 4.01 4.35 -0.52
N CYS A 51 3.75 5.08 0.57
CA CYS A 51 3.21 4.50 1.80
C CYS A 51 1.85 3.84 1.59
N ILE A 52 0.96 4.46 0.82
CA ILE A 52 -0.36 3.88 0.53
C ILE A 52 -0.21 2.57 -0.26
N PHE A 53 0.68 2.53 -1.25
CA PHE A 53 0.96 1.29 -1.96
C PHE A 53 1.57 0.22 -1.04
N ASP A 54 2.53 0.59 -0.23
CA ASP A 54 3.17 -0.35 0.70
C ASP A 54 2.15 -0.96 1.66
N GLU A 55 1.28 -0.13 2.21
CA GLU A 55 0.21 -0.57 3.11
C GLU A 55 -0.76 -1.52 2.38
N ALA A 56 -1.28 -1.11 1.22
CA ALA A 56 -2.27 -1.90 0.50
C ALA A 56 -1.70 -3.21 -0.04
N LEU A 57 -0.57 -3.14 -0.75
CA LEU A 57 0.02 -4.33 -1.39
C LEU A 57 0.60 -5.28 -0.35
N GLY A 58 1.19 -4.76 0.73
CA GLY A 58 1.72 -5.56 1.81
C GLY A 58 0.66 -6.28 2.62
N MET A 59 -0.55 -5.73 2.72
CA MET A 59 -1.66 -6.36 3.42
C MET A 59 -2.25 -7.54 2.65
N LEU A 60 -2.04 -7.62 1.35
CA LEU A 60 -2.63 -8.69 0.55
C LEU A 60 -2.14 -10.09 0.98
N PRO A 61 -0.85 -10.40 1.01
CA PRO A 61 -0.43 -11.70 1.53
C PRO A 61 -0.75 -11.87 3.02
N ALA A 62 -0.66 -10.81 3.82
CA ALA A 62 -0.98 -10.88 5.25
C ALA A 62 -2.42 -11.31 5.51
N ARG A 63 -3.37 -10.79 4.73
CA ARG A 63 -4.79 -11.17 4.82
C ARG A 63 -5.08 -12.55 4.23
N LEU A 64 -4.12 -13.13 3.50
CA LEU A 64 -4.14 -14.52 3.04
C LEU A 64 -3.37 -15.43 4.01
N ASP A 65 -3.16 -15.00 5.25
CA ASP A 65 -2.48 -15.72 6.33
C ASP A 65 -0.98 -15.93 6.11
N VAL A 66 -0.36 -15.12 5.22
CA VAL A 66 1.06 -15.20 4.95
C VAL A 66 1.69 -13.79 5.11
N PRO A 67 1.99 -13.37 6.35
CA PRO A 67 2.60 -12.07 6.57
C PRO A 67 3.98 -12.01 5.92
N CYS A 68 4.21 -10.93 5.15
CA CYS A 68 5.45 -10.69 4.44
C CYS A 68 6.08 -9.37 4.85
N VAL A 69 7.36 -9.22 4.56
CA VAL A 69 8.07 -7.94 4.62
C VAL A 69 8.33 -7.43 3.21
N THR A 70 8.37 -6.12 3.05
CA THR A 70 8.66 -5.50 1.75
C THR A 70 10.16 -5.55 1.48
N ALA A 71 10.55 -6.23 0.41
CA ALA A 71 11.94 -6.28 -0.04
C ALA A 71 12.25 -5.11 -0.98
N SER A 72 11.32 -4.79 -1.89
CA SER A 72 11.43 -3.63 -2.75
C SER A 72 10.06 -3.14 -3.17
N LEU A 73 9.98 -1.85 -3.46
CA LEU A 73 8.76 -1.20 -3.94
C LEU A 73 9.17 -0.24 -5.06
N ASN A 74 8.63 -0.44 -6.24
CA ASN A 74 8.82 0.46 -7.37
C ASN A 74 7.49 1.18 -7.64
N VAL A 75 7.50 2.50 -7.60
CA VAL A 75 6.32 3.33 -7.84
C VAL A 75 6.57 4.23 -9.04
N GLU A 76 5.63 4.21 -9.98
CA GLU A 76 5.59 5.17 -11.08
C GLU A 76 4.53 6.23 -10.77
N PHE A 77 4.96 7.48 -10.80
CA PHE A 77 4.10 8.63 -10.56
C PHE A 77 3.66 9.19 -11.91
N LEU A 78 2.40 8.97 -12.29
CA LEU A 78 1.89 9.31 -13.61
C LEU A 78 1.29 10.71 -13.65
N LYS A 79 0.58 11.10 -12.57
CA LYS A 79 -0.08 12.40 -12.44
C LYS A 79 -0.03 12.87 -10.99
N PRO A 80 -0.02 14.19 -10.74
CA PRO A 80 -0.16 14.71 -9.39
C PRO A 80 -1.46 14.24 -8.74
N VAL A 81 -1.39 13.93 -7.45
CA VAL A 81 -2.55 13.54 -6.65
C VAL A 81 -2.96 14.73 -5.78
N PRO A 82 -4.12 15.34 -6.00
CA PRO A 82 -4.57 16.43 -5.13
C PRO A 82 -4.79 15.92 -3.70
N ILE A 83 -4.38 16.73 -2.71
CA ILE A 83 -4.69 16.42 -1.32
C ILE A 83 -6.21 16.48 -1.11
N GLU A 84 -6.71 15.73 -0.12
CA GLU A 84 -8.12 15.70 0.27
C GLU A 84 -9.08 15.15 -0.81
N ARG A 85 -8.54 14.60 -1.91
CA ARG A 85 -9.36 13.86 -2.89
C ARG A 85 -9.16 12.36 -2.69
N LEU A 86 -10.28 11.65 -2.75
CA LEU A 86 -10.28 10.21 -2.55
C LEU A 86 -9.55 9.49 -3.70
N VAL A 87 -8.62 8.61 -3.34
CA VAL A 87 -7.97 7.69 -4.28
C VAL A 87 -8.36 6.26 -3.94
N VAL A 88 -8.33 5.40 -4.94
CA VAL A 88 -8.56 3.96 -4.79
C VAL A 88 -7.36 3.22 -5.34
N VAL A 89 -6.79 2.36 -4.51
CA VAL A 89 -5.73 1.43 -4.91
C VAL A 89 -6.35 0.06 -5.13
N SER A 90 -6.05 -0.52 -6.27
CA SER A 90 -6.39 -1.91 -6.58
C SER A 90 -5.11 -2.69 -6.81
N GLY A 91 -4.96 -3.82 -6.14
CA GLY A 91 -3.78 -4.65 -6.25
C GLY A 91 -4.11 -6.12 -6.42
N ARG A 92 -3.15 -6.87 -6.95
CA ARG A 92 -3.29 -8.32 -7.16
C ARG A 92 -1.94 -9.01 -7.03
N VAL A 93 -2.00 -10.30 -6.69
CA VAL A 93 -0.83 -11.17 -6.74
C VAL A 93 -0.51 -11.50 -8.18
N GLU A 94 0.69 -11.11 -8.65
CA GLU A 94 1.19 -11.48 -9.97
C GLU A 94 1.86 -12.85 -9.93
N SER A 95 2.64 -13.12 -8.90
CA SER A 95 3.33 -14.40 -8.73
C SER A 95 3.62 -14.67 -7.26
N HIS A 96 3.69 -15.95 -6.94
CA HIS A 96 4.09 -16.42 -5.62
C HIS A 96 4.94 -17.67 -5.83
N THR A 97 6.24 -17.58 -5.54
CA THR A 97 7.20 -18.68 -5.70
C THR A 97 8.02 -18.82 -4.43
N GLY A 98 7.84 -19.92 -3.71
CA GLY A 98 8.48 -20.12 -2.41
C GLY A 98 8.07 -19.04 -1.43
N ARG A 99 9.08 -18.31 -0.88
CA ARG A 99 8.84 -17.20 0.05
C ARG A 99 8.67 -15.84 -0.63
N ARG A 100 8.70 -15.79 -1.95
CA ARG A 100 8.68 -14.55 -2.73
C ARG A 100 7.32 -14.29 -3.34
N TRP A 101 6.82 -13.09 -3.14
CA TRP A 101 5.55 -12.61 -3.69
C TRP A 101 5.82 -11.39 -4.55
N VAL A 102 5.19 -11.34 -5.71
CA VAL A 102 5.15 -10.13 -6.53
C VAL A 102 3.70 -9.67 -6.57
N VAL A 103 3.46 -8.47 -6.07
CA VAL A 103 2.12 -7.86 -6.01
C VAL A 103 2.17 -6.54 -6.75
N THR A 104 1.23 -6.36 -7.67
CA THR A 104 1.13 -5.13 -8.46
C THR A 104 -0.13 -4.37 -8.11
N GLY A 105 -0.09 -3.06 -8.28
CA GLY A 105 -1.24 -2.22 -7.99
C GLY A 105 -1.29 -0.95 -8.83
N THR A 106 -2.50 -0.40 -8.93
CA THR A 106 -2.76 0.89 -9.54
C THR A 106 -3.50 1.79 -8.57
N MET A 107 -3.23 3.09 -8.66
CA MET A 107 -3.94 4.11 -7.88
C MET A 107 -4.71 5.00 -8.87
N LYS A 108 -5.98 5.18 -8.59
CA LYS A 108 -6.87 6.02 -9.40
C LYS A 108 -7.60 7.03 -8.52
N LEU A 109 -7.91 8.19 -9.09
CA LEU A 109 -8.86 9.10 -8.45
C LEU A 109 -10.25 8.44 -8.47
N ALA A 110 -10.95 8.50 -7.34
CA ALA A 110 -12.25 7.83 -7.22
C ALA A 110 -13.34 8.47 -8.11
N ASP A 111 -13.26 9.79 -8.33
CA ASP A 111 -14.32 10.55 -9.02
C ASP A 111 -14.28 10.42 -10.54
N ASP A 112 -13.09 10.37 -11.16
CA ASP A 112 -12.96 10.31 -12.63
C ASP A 112 -12.22 9.06 -13.14
N SER A 113 -11.78 8.20 -12.22
CA SER A 113 -11.02 6.98 -12.52
C SER A 113 -9.69 7.22 -13.25
N ALA A 114 -9.15 8.46 -13.18
CA ALA A 114 -7.85 8.76 -13.75
C ALA A 114 -6.75 7.99 -13.01
N GLU A 115 -5.93 7.25 -13.75
CA GLU A 115 -4.79 6.54 -13.18
C GLU A 115 -3.68 7.55 -12.85
N VAL A 116 -3.31 7.64 -11.58
CA VAL A 116 -2.35 8.63 -11.09
C VAL A 116 -1.01 8.02 -10.70
N ALA A 117 -0.99 6.73 -10.39
CA ALA A 117 0.24 6.02 -10.05
C ALA A 117 0.05 4.52 -10.21
N ARG A 118 1.17 3.80 -10.32
CA ARG A 118 1.19 2.33 -10.31
C ARG A 118 2.43 1.84 -9.58
N ALA A 119 2.36 0.62 -9.04
CA ALA A 119 3.45 0.08 -8.26
C ALA A 119 3.63 -1.42 -8.44
N ILE A 120 4.86 -1.87 -8.24
CA ILE A 120 5.23 -3.27 -8.13
C ILE A 120 5.94 -3.45 -6.79
N ALA A 121 5.41 -4.34 -5.95
CA ALA A 121 6.00 -4.69 -4.68
C ALA A 121 6.58 -6.11 -4.74
N HIS A 122 7.83 -6.25 -4.33
CA HIS A 122 8.44 -7.53 -4.06
C HIS A 122 8.40 -7.78 -2.56
N LEU A 123 7.62 -8.76 -2.16
CA LEU A 123 7.40 -9.10 -0.76
C LEU A 123 8.05 -10.45 -0.47
N VAL A 124 8.56 -10.62 0.74
CA VAL A 124 9.24 -11.84 1.14
C VAL A 124 8.66 -12.32 2.45
N GLU A 125 8.28 -13.61 2.48
CA GLU A 125 7.90 -14.27 3.71
C GLU A 125 9.14 -14.42 4.59
N PRO A 126 9.18 -13.79 5.79
CA PRO A 126 10.36 -13.83 6.63
C PRO A 126 10.53 -15.22 7.26
N ARG A 127 11.78 -15.61 7.46
CA ARG A 127 12.08 -16.79 8.28
C ARG A 127 11.81 -16.49 9.76
N PRO A 128 11.35 -17.45 10.55
CA PRO A 128 11.05 -17.23 11.97
C PRO A 128 12.18 -16.54 12.74
N GLU A 129 13.43 -16.91 12.45
CA GLU A 129 14.62 -16.38 13.13
C GLU A 129 14.94 -14.92 12.80
N HIS A 130 14.31 -14.39 11.77
CA HIS A 130 14.58 -13.02 11.31
C HIS A 130 14.21 -11.99 12.38
N PHE A 131 13.07 -12.16 13.02
CA PHE A 131 12.60 -11.25 14.05
C PHE A 131 13.24 -11.50 15.42
N ASP A 132 13.70 -12.71 15.69
CA ASP A 132 14.36 -13.03 16.96
C ASP A 132 15.68 -12.28 17.12
N LYS A 133 16.40 -12.03 16.02
CA LYS A 133 17.63 -11.24 16.02
C LYS A 133 17.42 -9.77 16.35
N LEU A 134 16.24 -9.24 16.09
CA LEU A 134 15.92 -7.83 16.32
C LEU A 134 15.44 -7.57 17.76
N ARG A 135 15.11 -8.61 18.51
CA ARG A 135 14.65 -8.52 19.90
C ARG A 135 15.79 -8.57 20.92
N ARG A 136 17.02 -8.72 20.45
CA ARG A 136 18.22 -8.71 21.27
C ARG A 136 18.79 -7.29 21.34
#